data_280a07249add510f6dee79b121dc7bcc
#
_entry.id   280a07249add510f6dee79b121dc7bcc
#
_cell.length_a   1.000
_cell.length_b   1.000
_cell.length_c   1.000
_cell.angle_alpha   90.00
_cell.angle_beta   90.00
_cell.angle_gamma   90.00
#
_symmetry.space_group_name_H-M   'P 1'
#
loop_
_entity.id
_entity.type
_entity.pdbx_description
1 polymer ?
#
loop_
_entity_poly.entity_id
_entity_poly.type
_entity_poly.pdbx_seq_one_letter_code
_entity_poly.pdbx_strand_id
1 'polypeptide(L)'
;MRDFPPIRLVTMPGKVVHFELPADNVERAKTFYVKAFGWEINQYPGMQYHMVGTTPSNQQGMPNEPGAINGGMTKRQDPVKSTVITLDVPDIEAALKNIEKLGGKTVKKKEAVADMGFTAYFKDTEGNIVGLWQTTRRM
;
A
#
# COMPACT_ATOMS: atom_id res chain seq x y z
N MET A 1 -15.83 -21.33 -15.83
CA MET A 1 -15.05 -21.03 -15.53
C MET A 1 -14.73 -19.91 -15.57
N ARG A 2 -14.36 -19.53 -15.36
CA ARG A 2 -13.99 -18.48 -15.39
C ARG A 2 -13.21 -18.09 -16.25
N ASP A 3 -13.43 -17.07 -16.77
CA ASP A 3 -12.58 -16.64 -17.76
C ASP A 3 -11.59 -15.69 -17.24
N PHE A 4 -10.43 -16.20 -16.98
CA PHE A 4 -9.34 -15.31 -16.61
C PHE A 4 -8.67 -14.83 -17.87
N PRO A 5 -8.11 -13.62 -17.86
CA PRO A 5 -7.33 -13.18 -19.01
C PRO A 5 -6.15 -14.12 -19.21
N PRO A 6 -5.64 -14.24 -20.42
CA PRO A 6 -4.45 -15.04 -20.66
C PRO A 6 -3.34 -14.59 -19.73
N ILE A 7 -2.54 -15.55 -19.28
CA ILE A 7 -1.48 -15.26 -18.32
C ILE A 7 -0.51 -14.22 -18.84
N ARG A 8 -0.33 -14.13 -20.13
CA ARG A 8 0.58 -13.14 -20.71
C ARG A 8 0.14 -11.70 -20.48
N LEU A 9 -1.15 -11.48 -20.20
CA LEU A 9 -1.66 -10.15 -19.89
C LEU A 9 -1.46 -9.78 -18.43
N VAL A 10 -1.36 -10.80 -17.58
CA VAL A 10 -1.10 -10.61 -16.16
C VAL A 10 0.01 -11.55 -15.77
N THR A 11 1.25 -11.13 -16.05
CA THR A 11 2.41 -11.97 -15.79
C THR A 11 2.78 -12.02 -14.32
N MET A 12 2.42 -10.96 -13.56
CA MET A 12 2.66 -10.93 -12.13
C MET A 12 1.39 -10.47 -11.43
N PRO A 13 0.74 -11.37 -10.70
CA PRO A 13 -0.42 -10.95 -9.92
C PRO A 13 -0.02 -9.84 -8.95
N GLY A 14 -0.87 -8.82 -8.84
CA GLY A 14 -0.63 -7.72 -7.92
C GLY A 14 -0.95 -8.14 -6.50
N LYS A 15 0.04 -8.64 -5.78
CA LYS A 15 -0.20 -9.13 -4.44
C LYS A 15 -0.31 -7.99 -3.44
N VAL A 16 -1.05 -8.22 -2.38
CA VAL A 16 -1.18 -7.24 -1.31
C VAL A 16 0.10 -7.25 -0.48
N VAL A 17 0.79 -6.12 -0.43
CA VAL A 17 2.08 -6.03 0.28
C VAL A 17 2.09 -5.00 1.39
N HIS A 18 1.01 -4.24 1.55
CA HIS A 18 1.02 -3.10 2.47
C HIS A 18 -0.42 -2.70 2.74
N PHE A 19 -0.66 -2.04 3.87
CA PHE A 19 -1.95 -1.43 4.15
C PHE A 19 -1.71 -0.04 4.69
N GLU A 20 -2.74 0.80 4.66
CA GLU A 20 -2.64 2.12 5.27
C GLU A 20 -3.85 2.35 6.14
N LEU A 21 -3.59 2.79 7.37
CA LEU A 21 -4.63 3.10 8.34
C LEU A 21 -4.68 4.61 8.55
N PRO A 22 -5.82 5.25 8.31
CA PRO A 22 -5.97 6.65 8.65
C PRO A 22 -6.27 6.82 10.12
N ALA A 23 -5.85 7.93 10.69
CA ALA A 23 -6.13 8.24 12.09
C ALA A 23 -6.43 9.71 12.24
N ASP A 24 -7.47 10.04 13.01
CA ASP A 24 -7.77 11.44 13.34
C ASP A 24 -6.75 11.96 14.35
N ASN A 25 -6.27 11.06 15.20
CA ASN A 25 -5.23 11.37 16.17
C ASN A 25 -4.25 10.23 16.14
N VAL A 26 -3.11 10.47 15.48
CA VAL A 26 -2.13 9.42 15.25
C VAL A 26 -1.55 8.90 16.57
N GLU A 27 -1.25 9.78 17.52
CA GLU A 27 -0.69 9.34 18.78
C GLU A 27 -1.65 8.45 19.57
N ARG A 28 -2.90 8.78 19.54
CA ARG A 28 -3.92 7.97 20.21
C ARG A 28 -4.05 6.61 19.55
N ALA A 29 -4.06 6.59 18.22
CA ALA A 29 -4.16 5.33 17.48
C ALA A 29 -2.92 4.47 17.70
N LYS A 30 -1.75 5.09 17.67
CA LYS A 30 -0.50 4.38 17.93
C LYS A 30 -0.54 3.69 19.29
N THR A 31 -0.91 4.44 20.33
CA THR A 31 -0.99 3.87 21.68
C THR A 31 -1.94 2.68 21.73
N PHE A 32 -3.07 2.81 21.07
CA PHE A 32 -4.05 1.75 21.03
C PHE A 32 -3.47 0.46 20.41
N TYR A 33 -2.91 0.58 19.21
CA TYR A 33 -2.43 -0.60 18.51
C TYR A 33 -1.21 -1.22 19.16
N VAL A 34 -0.33 -0.42 19.72
CA VAL A 34 0.84 -0.94 20.42
C VAL A 34 0.41 -1.73 21.64
N LYS A 35 -0.53 -1.19 22.42
CA LYS A 35 -0.96 -1.87 23.64
C LYS A 35 -1.86 -3.08 23.36
N ALA A 36 -2.71 -2.97 22.36
CA ALA A 36 -3.68 -4.05 22.09
C ALA A 36 -3.02 -5.23 21.36
N PHE A 37 -2.09 -4.97 20.46
CA PHE A 37 -1.58 -6.01 19.58
C PHE A 37 -0.06 -6.12 19.55
N GLY A 38 0.65 -5.27 20.25
CA GLY A 38 2.10 -5.35 20.28
C GLY A 38 2.77 -4.88 18.99
N TRP A 39 2.07 -4.08 18.22
CA TRP A 39 2.65 -3.55 16.98
C TRP A 39 3.75 -2.53 17.30
N GLU A 40 4.63 -2.35 16.35
CA GLU A 40 5.68 -1.35 16.43
C GLU A 40 5.34 -0.24 15.45
N ILE A 41 5.16 0.98 15.96
CA ILE A 41 4.75 2.11 15.11
C ILE A 41 5.72 3.25 15.32
N ASN A 42 6.43 3.65 14.25
CA ASN A 42 7.44 4.69 14.32
C ASN A 42 7.31 5.64 13.14
N GLN A 43 7.49 6.91 13.41
CA GLN A 43 7.43 7.91 12.35
C GLN A 43 8.58 7.72 11.38
N TYR A 44 8.27 7.78 10.09
CA TYR A 44 9.29 7.73 9.07
C TYR A 44 10.04 9.06 9.05
N PRO A 45 11.38 9.05 9.15
CA PRO A 45 12.13 10.30 9.26
C PRO A 45 11.81 11.27 8.12
N GLY A 46 11.50 12.51 8.50
CA GLY A 46 11.24 13.57 7.53
C GLY A 46 9.87 13.54 6.88
N MET A 47 8.99 12.64 7.28
CA MET A 47 7.67 12.52 6.70
C MET A 47 6.60 12.45 7.77
N GLN A 48 5.39 12.86 7.43
CA GLN A 48 4.25 12.72 8.32
C GLN A 48 3.57 11.38 8.08
N TYR A 49 4.34 10.34 8.17
CA TYR A 49 3.90 8.99 7.88
C TYR A 49 4.54 8.08 8.91
N HIS A 50 3.77 7.18 9.48
CA HIS A 50 4.26 6.26 10.48
C HIS A 50 4.32 4.85 9.90
N MET A 51 5.46 4.21 10.06
CA MET A 51 5.62 2.82 9.65
C MET A 51 5.01 1.93 10.71
N VAL A 52 4.22 0.96 10.29
CA VAL A 52 3.54 0.03 11.17
C VAL A 52 4.12 -1.37 10.96
N GLY A 53 4.79 -1.89 11.98
CA GLY A 53 5.29 -3.26 11.95
C GLY A 53 4.36 -4.16 12.73
N THR A 54 3.77 -5.13 12.06
CA THR A 54 2.86 -6.07 12.70
C THR A 54 3.58 -7.34 13.16
N THR A 55 4.85 -7.50 12.77
CA THR A 55 5.64 -8.68 13.05
C THR A 55 7.10 -8.29 13.03
N PRO A 56 8.01 -9.09 13.65
CA PRO A 56 9.44 -8.81 13.52
C PRO A 56 9.84 -8.73 12.05
N SER A 57 10.67 -7.75 11.75
CA SER A 57 11.00 -7.43 10.36
C SER A 57 12.50 -7.24 10.22
N ASN A 58 12.99 -7.33 8.97
CA ASN A 58 14.41 -7.13 8.71
C ASN A 58 14.74 -5.62 8.63
N GLN A 59 15.97 -5.30 8.31
CA GLN A 59 16.41 -3.91 8.29
C GLN A 59 15.73 -3.09 7.21
N GLN A 60 15.22 -3.73 6.17
CA GLN A 60 14.50 -3.05 5.11
C GLN A 60 13.01 -2.91 5.42
N GLY A 61 12.59 -3.32 6.62
CA GLY A 61 11.19 -3.22 7.01
C GLY A 61 10.31 -4.33 6.46
N MET A 62 10.92 -5.38 5.91
CA MET A 62 10.17 -6.50 5.37
C MET A 62 9.87 -7.52 6.46
N PRO A 63 8.65 -8.07 6.51
CA PRO A 63 8.32 -9.07 7.52
C PRO A 63 9.21 -10.30 7.41
N ASN A 64 9.65 -10.80 8.55
CA ASN A 64 10.41 -12.06 8.58
C ASN A 64 9.50 -13.26 8.44
N GLU A 65 8.24 -13.09 8.78
CA GLU A 65 7.28 -14.20 8.77
C GLU A 65 6.48 -14.20 7.47
N PRO A 66 6.48 -15.33 6.74
CA PRO A 66 5.68 -15.41 5.50
C PRO A 66 4.21 -15.18 5.78
N GLY A 67 3.57 -14.41 4.93
CA GLY A 67 2.15 -14.11 5.06
C GLY A 67 1.83 -12.91 5.92
N ALA A 68 2.79 -12.40 6.69
CA ALA A 68 2.58 -11.19 7.47
C ALA A 68 2.74 -9.96 6.58
N ILE A 69 2.01 -8.92 6.90
CA ILE A 69 2.03 -7.68 6.13
C ILE A 69 2.23 -6.50 7.08
N ASN A 70 3.20 -5.67 6.79
CA ASN A 70 3.40 -4.42 7.50
C ASN A 70 2.69 -3.31 6.74
N GLY A 71 2.53 -2.16 7.37
CA GLY A 71 1.79 -1.08 6.73
C GLY A 71 2.24 0.28 7.19
N GLY A 72 1.33 1.24 7.06
CA GLY A 72 1.57 2.59 7.46
C GLY A 72 0.35 3.21 8.12
N MET A 73 0.58 4.31 8.82
CA MET A 73 -0.48 5.06 9.46
C MET A 73 -0.25 6.53 9.16
N THR A 74 -1.31 7.23 8.81
CA THR A 74 -1.23 8.63 8.47
C THR A 74 -2.48 9.34 8.97
N LYS A 75 -2.38 10.65 9.07
CA LYS A 75 -3.55 11.45 9.43
C LYS A 75 -4.62 11.25 8.36
N ARG A 76 -5.88 11.18 8.79
CA ARG A 76 -6.99 10.96 7.86
C ARG A 76 -7.13 12.13 6.90
N GLN A 77 -6.90 11.88 5.63
CA GLN A 77 -7.02 12.89 4.59
C GLN A 77 -6.94 12.16 3.24
N ASP A 78 -7.42 12.82 2.18
CA ASP A 78 -7.36 12.22 0.86
C ASP A 78 -5.93 11.86 0.49
N PRO A 79 -5.69 10.73 -0.15
CA PRO A 79 -6.68 9.72 -0.56
C PRO A 79 -6.96 8.66 0.51
N VAL A 80 -6.32 8.72 1.67
CA VAL A 80 -6.45 7.71 2.72
C VAL A 80 -7.47 8.17 3.74
N LYS A 81 -8.74 7.95 3.45
CA LYS A 81 -9.84 8.29 4.35
C LYS A 81 -10.40 7.09 5.08
N SER A 82 -10.13 5.90 4.58
CA SER A 82 -10.45 4.65 5.22
C SER A 82 -9.26 3.72 5.00
N THR A 83 -9.33 2.53 5.54
CA THR A 83 -8.24 1.58 5.38
C THR A 83 -8.01 1.28 3.90
N VAL A 84 -6.75 1.31 3.47
CA VAL A 84 -6.37 1.08 2.08
C VAL A 84 -5.42 -0.10 2.03
N ILE A 85 -5.65 -1.02 1.10
CA ILE A 85 -4.66 -2.06 0.82
C ILE A 85 -3.83 -1.60 -0.38
N THR A 86 -2.58 -2.02 -0.42
CA THR A 86 -1.66 -1.63 -1.49
C THR A 86 -1.18 -2.87 -2.23
N LEU A 87 -1.21 -2.79 -3.55
CA LEU A 87 -0.84 -3.89 -4.42
C LEU A 87 0.52 -3.63 -5.07
N ASP A 88 1.34 -4.66 -5.13
CA ASP A 88 2.66 -4.57 -5.73
C ASP A 88 2.55 -4.79 -7.23
N VAL A 89 3.01 -3.82 -8.02
CA VAL A 89 2.99 -3.93 -9.48
C VAL A 89 4.35 -3.59 -10.03
N PRO A 90 4.71 -4.18 -11.19
CA PRO A 90 6.00 -3.89 -11.80
C PRO A 90 6.07 -2.50 -12.44
N ASP A 91 4.92 -1.94 -12.83
CA ASP A 91 4.88 -0.67 -13.56
C ASP A 91 3.56 0.02 -13.26
N ILE A 92 3.61 1.05 -12.42
CA ILE A 92 2.40 1.77 -12.01
C ILE A 92 1.69 2.42 -13.20
N GLU A 93 2.45 3.03 -14.11
CA GLU A 93 1.80 3.72 -15.22
C GLU A 93 1.05 2.77 -16.13
N ALA A 94 1.63 1.61 -16.40
CA ALA A 94 0.95 0.59 -17.19
C ALA A 94 -0.27 0.04 -16.43
N ALA A 95 -0.12 -0.15 -15.13
CA ALA A 95 -1.23 -0.64 -14.32
C ALA A 95 -2.40 0.36 -14.33
N LEU A 96 -2.12 1.66 -14.19
CA LEU A 96 -3.16 2.67 -14.18
C LEU A 96 -3.88 2.73 -15.52
N LYS A 97 -3.17 2.61 -16.63
CA LYS A 97 -3.81 2.58 -17.94
C LYS A 97 -4.77 1.40 -18.06
N ASN A 98 -4.32 0.24 -17.60
CA ASN A 98 -5.15 -0.95 -17.66
C ASN A 98 -6.36 -0.84 -16.73
N ILE A 99 -6.15 -0.28 -15.54
CA ILE A 99 -7.23 -0.05 -14.59
C ILE A 99 -8.32 0.83 -15.21
N GLU A 100 -7.92 1.90 -15.89
CA GLU A 100 -8.89 2.79 -16.50
C GLU A 100 -9.64 2.13 -17.64
N LYS A 101 -8.98 1.30 -18.41
CA LYS A 101 -9.65 0.54 -19.44
C LYS A 101 -10.70 -0.41 -18.88
N LEU A 102 -10.48 -0.89 -17.67
CA LEU A 102 -11.35 -1.87 -17.05
C LEU A 102 -12.41 -1.26 -16.14
N GLY A 103 -12.53 0.06 -16.12
CA GLY A 103 -13.60 0.72 -15.39
C GLY A 103 -13.20 1.38 -14.09
N GLY A 104 -11.93 1.28 -13.71
CA GLY A 104 -11.43 1.99 -12.53
C GLY A 104 -11.03 3.40 -12.89
N LYS A 105 -10.51 4.12 -11.91
CA LYS A 105 -10.16 5.52 -12.10
C LYS A 105 -8.92 5.87 -11.30
N THR A 106 -7.99 6.57 -11.92
CA THR A 106 -6.81 7.06 -11.22
C THR A 106 -7.22 8.16 -10.25
N VAL A 107 -6.82 8.02 -8.99
CA VAL A 107 -7.08 9.00 -7.96
C VAL A 107 -5.84 9.86 -7.72
N LYS A 108 -4.69 9.22 -7.67
CA LYS A 108 -3.43 9.92 -7.50
C LYS A 108 -2.39 9.26 -8.37
N LYS A 109 -1.72 10.05 -9.20
CA LYS A 109 -0.74 9.54 -10.16
C LYS A 109 0.52 9.05 -9.47
N LYS A 110 1.35 8.34 -10.24
CA LYS A 110 2.63 7.84 -9.78
C LYS A 110 3.47 8.95 -9.13
N GLU A 111 3.99 8.66 -7.96
CA GLU A 111 4.74 9.63 -7.16
C GLU A 111 5.88 8.92 -6.47
N ALA A 112 7.06 9.52 -6.46
CA ALA A 112 8.22 8.91 -5.83
C ALA A 112 8.10 8.96 -4.30
N VAL A 113 8.55 7.89 -3.66
CA VAL A 113 8.64 7.81 -2.20
C VAL A 113 10.11 7.63 -1.86
N ALA A 114 10.77 8.75 -1.56
CA ALA A 114 12.22 8.77 -1.35
C ALA A 114 12.91 8.04 -2.49
N ASP A 115 13.89 7.19 -2.21
CA ASP A 115 14.54 6.38 -3.24
C ASP A 115 14.09 4.92 -3.17
N MET A 116 13.02 4.65 -2.44
CA MET A 116 12.54 3.27 -2.24
C MET A 116 11.65 2.77 -3.35
N GLY A 117 10.84 3.65 -3.91
CA GLY A 117 9.90 3.22 -4.94
C GLY A 117 8.91 4.32 -5.27
N PHE A 118 7.77 3.89 -5.81
CA PHE A 118 6.71 4.80 -6.24
C PHE A 118 5.38 4.33 -5.73
N THR A 119 4.47 5.26 -5.53
CA THR A 119 3.13 4.96 -5.08
C THR A 119 2.12 5.65 -5.98
N ALA A 120 0.90 5.13 -6.00
CA ALA A 120 -0.22 5.73 -6.69
C ALA A 120 -1.49 5.20 -6.04
N TYR A 121 -2.62 5.81 -6.38
CA TYR A 121 -3.91 5.37 -5.85
C TYR A 121 -4.93 5.35 -6.96
N PHE A 122 -5.84 4.40 -6.91
CA PHE A 122 -6.92 4.32 -7.87
C PHE A 122 -8.22 3.94 -7.16
N LYS A 123 -9.30 4.15 -7.83
CA LYS A 123 -10.62 3.75 -7.35
C LYS A 123 -11.06 2.57 -8.21
N ASP A 124 -11.48 1.48 -7.58
CA ASP A 124 -11.95 0.33 -8.33
C ASP A 124 -13.38 0.57 -8.81
N THR A 125 -14.00 -0.44 -9.44
CA THR A 125 -15.34 -0.29 -9.98
C THR A 125 -16.41 -0.11 -8.92
N GLU A 126 -16.08 -0.43 -7.67
CA GLU A 126 -17.02 -0.37 -6.55
C GLU A 126 -16.80 0.84 -5.65
N GLY A 127 -15.90 1.74 -6.05
CA GLY A 127 -15.63 2.95 -5.30
C GLY A 127 -14.60 2.80 -4.21
N ASN A 128 -13.92 1.66 -4.13
CA ASN A 128 -12.88 1.48 -3.12
C ASN A 128 -11.58 2.12 -3.57
N ILE A 129 -10.91 2.81 -2.64
CA ILE A 129 -9.58 3.36 -2.90
C ILE A 129 -8.56 2.28 -2.60
N VAL A 130 -7.67 2.05 -3.54
CA VAL A 130 -6.62 1.03 -3.44
C VAL A 130 -5.30 1.66 -3.83
N GLY A 131 -4.23 1.29 -3.14
CA GLY A 131 -2.91 1.80 -3.43
C GLY A 131 -2.12 0.89 -4.34
N LEU A 132 -1.15 1.47 -5.02
CA LEU A 132 -0.20 0.74 -5.84
C LEU A 132 1.20 1.07 -5.38
N TRP A 133 2.07 0.07 -5.46
CA TRP A 133 3.47 0.22 -5.11
C TRP A 133 4.34 -0.37 -6.21
N GLN A 134 5.39 0.37 -6.57
CA GLN A 134 6.38 -0.10 -7.54
C GLN A 134 7.75 0.12 -6.93
N THR A 135 8.49 -0.96 -6.76
CA THR A 135 9.84 -0.89 -6.17
C THR A 135 10.80 -0.26 -7.18
N THR A 136 11.68 0.61 -6.68
CA THR A 136 12.66 1.28 -7.53
C THR A 136 13.58 0.29 -8.22
N ARG A 137 14.02 -0.71 -7.47
CA ARG A 137 14.93 -1.72 -8.01
C ARG A 137 14.23 -3.04 -8.06
N ARG A 138 13.70 -3.32 -9.22
CA ARG A 138 13.04 -4.60 -9.46
C ARG A 138 13.89 -5.38 -10.44
N MET A 139 14.36 -6.50 -10.01
CA MET A 139 15.21 -7.36 -10.82
C MET A 139 14.39 -8.34 -11.61
#